data_9e53b291cbf4586fb52e80d026a4232e
#
_entry.id   9e53b291cbf4586fb52e80d026a4232e
#
_cell.length_a   1.000
_cell.length_b   1.000
_cell.length_c   1.000
_cell.angle_alpha   90.00
_cell.angle_beta   90.00
_cell.angle_gamma   90.00
#
_symmetry.space_group_name_H-M   'P 1'
#
loop_
_entity.id
_entity.type
_entity.pdbx_description
1 polymer ?
#
loop_
_entity_poly.entity_id
_entity_poly.type
_entity_poly.pdbx_seq_one_letter_code
_entity_poly.pdbx_strand_id
1 'polypeptide(L)'
;MLKKISKDFVIDHRTRHVEGLSPLSHSHQFNEIYFLQSGKCHVYIENEKYNLEDGSVLFIPAFKEHTFVYYDTVDVKRAVLYISTEQLNWYFDDNFNEEIDNLFINRHIKLSRKSFSNLSSLFEKIQFEKYNIDNLSAPLTKAYFFEMIIYIIRCHRYNDEIIKKTDLSNITTGEILHYIDDNYRNDLTLPGLAKKFGLSESGLSKKIKAFT
;
A
#
# COMPACT_ATOMS: atom_id res chain seq x y z
N MET A 1 0.13 7.18 -16.59
CA MET A 1 1.00 8.37 -16.47
C MET A 1 0.60 9.14 -15.23
N LEU A 2 1.42 9.16 -14.18
CA LEU A 2 1.13 9.85 -12.92
C LEU A 2 1.17 11.36 -13.16
N LYS A 3 0.06 12.07 -12.92
CA LYS A 3 0.01 13.54 -13.04
C LYS A 3 0.64 14.16 -11.79
N LYS A 4 1.74 14.86 -11.95
CA LYS A 4 2.40 15.64 -10.89
C LYS A 4 1.45 16.73 -10.38
N ILE A 5 1.14 16.74 -9.09
CA ILE A 5 0.32 17.77 -8.42
C ILE A 5 1.21 18.89 -7.89
N SER A 6 2.36 18.50 -7.37
CA SER A 6 3.44 19.40 -7.01
C SER A 6 4.76 18.76 -7.44
N LYS A 7 5.87 19.53 -7.34
CA LYS A 7 7.19 18.93 -7.55
C LYS A 7 7.55 17.92 -6.45
N ASP A 8 6.79 17.90 -5.37
CA ASP A 8 7.17 17.29 -4.10
C ASP A 8 6.56 15.90 -3.89
N PHE A 9 5.33 15.63 -4.37
CA PHE A 9 4.70 14.31 -4.24
C PHE A 9 3.61 14.09 -5.29
N VAL A 10 3.20 12.82 -5.45
CA VAL A 10 2.16 12.41 -6.40
C VAL A 10 1.06 11.64 -5.66
N ILE A 11 -0.20 11.99 -5.93
CA ILE A 11 -1.36 11.24 -5.45
C ILE A 11 -2.03 10.54 -6.62
N ASP A 12 -2.30 9.25 -6.45
CA ASP A 12 -3.11 8.43 -7.33
C ASP A 12 -4.35 7.92 -6.56
N HIS A 13 -5.52 8.32 -7.03
CA HIS A 13 -6.80 7.90 -6.46
C HIS A 13 -7.58 7.14 -7.53
N ARG A 14 -7.84 5.86 -7.29
CA ARG A 14 -8.51 4.99 -8.26
C ARG A 14 -9.55 4.09 -7.60
N THR A 15 -10.63 3.88 -8.33
CA THR A 15 -11.44 2.67 -8.17
C THR A 15 -10.94 1.66 -9.18
N ARG A 16 -10.59 0.47 -8.74
CA ARG A 16 -10.18 -0.62 -9.59
C ARG A 16 -11.31 -1.64 -9.61
N HIS A 17 -11.92 -1.80 -10.79
CA HIS A 17 -12.70 -2.97 -11.10
C HIS A 17 -11.70 -4.09 -11.39
N VAL A 18 -11.76 -5.15 -10.63
CA VAL A 18 -10.78 -6.23 -10.74
C VAL A 18 -11.17 -7.13 -11.90
N GLU A 19 -10.65 -6.86 -13.08
CA GLU A 19 -10.53 -7.83 -14.15
C GLU A 19 -9.07 -8.29 -14.23
N GLY A 20 -8.81 -9.40 -13.61
CA GLY A 20 -7.78 -10.37 -13.88
C GLY A 20 -6.39 -9.90 -14.26
N LEU A 21 -5.62 -9.17 -13.46
CA LEU A 21 -4.15 -9.19 -13.48
C LEU A 21 -3.62 -8.53 -12.19
N SER A 22 -3.08 -9.34 -11.29
CA SER A 22 -2.21 -8.83 -10.25
C SER A 22 -1.01 -8.15 -10.92
N PRO A 23 -0.66 -6.91 -10.55
CA PRO A 23 0.55 -6.29 -11.07
C PRO A 23 1.76 -7.16 -10.70
N LEU A 24 2.69 -7.28 -11.63
CA LEU A 24 3.99 -7.91 -11.38
C LEU A 24 4.64 -7.24 -10.17
N SER A 25 5.41 -8.02 -9.40
CA SER A 25 6.23 -7.46 -8.34
C SER A 25 7.13 -6.36 -8.89
N HIS A 26 7.16 -5.23 -8.22
CA HIS A 26 7.92 -4.06 -8.65
C HIS A 26 8.49 -3.29 -7.46
N SER A 27 9.45 -2.43 -7.76
CA SER A 27 10.00 -1.46 -6.80
C SER A 27 10.16 -0.11 -7.48
N HIS A 28 10.18 0.95 -6.69
CA HIS A 28 10.40 2.31 -7.16
C HIS A 28 11.15 3.14 -6.12
N GLN A 29 11.66 4.29 -6.52
CA GLN A 29 12.46 5.20 -5.67
C GLN A 29 11.67 6.04 -4.68
N PHE A 30 10.35 5.88 -4.62
CA PHE A 30 9.47 6.64 -3.75
C PHE A 30 9.02 5.79 -2.57
N ASN A 31 8.82 6.43 -1.42
CA ASN A 31 8.00 5.89 -0.36
C ASN A 31 6.54 5.95 -0.78
N GLU A 32 5.78 4.91 -0.48
CA GLU A 32 4.37 4.81 -0.81
C GLU A 32 3.53 4.73 0.46
N ILE A 33 2.50 5.58 0.54
CA ILE A 33 1.47 5.49 1.56
C ILE A 33 0.19 5.05 0.85
N TYR A 34 -0.18 3.81 1.08
CA TYR A 34 -1.34 3.17 0.47
C TYR A 34 -2.51 3.19 1.45
N PHE A 35 -3.60 3.85 1.09
CA PHE A 35 -4.84 3.89 1.87
C PHE A 35 -5.94 3.13 1.14
N LEU A 36 -6.36 2.00 1.71
CA LEU A 36 -7.48 1.22 1.22
C LEU A 36 -8.78 1.78 1.77
N GLN A 37 -9.57 2.43 0.92
CA GLN A 37 -10.85 3.04 1.28
C GLN A 37 -11.99 2.02 1.28
N SER A 38 -12.01 1.11 0.31
CA SER A 38 -12.97 -0.02 0.30
C SER A 38 -12.40 -1.21 -0.45
N GLY A 39 -12.84 -2.39 -0.06
CA GLY A 39 -12.42 -3.67 -0.64
C GLY A 39 -11.41 -4.41 0.22
N LYS A 40 -10.80 -5.43 -0.38
CA LYS A 40 -9.79 -6.27 0.28
C LYS A 40 -8.67 -6.58 -0.71
N CYS A 41 -7.44 -6.61 -0.21
CA CYS A 41 -6.30 -7.10 -0.97
C CYS A 41 -5.22 -7.65 -0.04
N HIS A 42 -4.35 -8.48 -0.59
CA HIS A 42 -3.09 -8.82 0.04
C HIS A 42 -1.97 -7.99 -0.56
N VAL A 43 -1.03 -7.58 0.26
CA VAL A 43 0.19 -6.94 -0.19
C VAL A 43 1.37 -7.73 0.31
N TYR A 44 2.28 -8.04 -0.59
CA TYR A 44 3.55 -8.67 -0.25
C TYR A 44 4.64 -7.64 -0.40
N ILE A 45 5.39 -7.41 0.66
CA ILE A 45 6.58 -6.55 0.67
C ILE A 45 7.75 -7.44 1.06
N GLU A 46 8.65 -7.69 0.10
CA GLU A 46 9.75 -8.67 0.28
C GLU A 46 9.21 -10.03 0.74
N ASN A 47 9.48 -10.43 1.98
CA ASN A 47 9.06 -11.70 2.58
C ASN A 47 7.88 -11.55 3.56
N GLU A 48 7.21 -10.41 3.57
CA GLU A 48 6.13 -10.13 4.52
C GLU A 48 4.80 -9.97 3.80
N LYS A 49 3.75 -10.56 4.36
CA LYS A 49 2.38 -10.47 3.86
C LYS A 49 1.54 -9.56 4.74
N TYR A 50 0.82 -8.65 4.12
CA TYR A 50 -0.15 -7.77 4.76
C TYR A 50 -1.54 -8.01 4.19
N ASN A 51 -2.52 -8.24 5.07
CA ASN A 51 -3.93 -8.38 4.70
C ASN A 51 -4.61 -7.02 4.90
N LEU A 52 -5.03 -6.39 3.81
CA LEU A 52 -5.67 -5.09 3.85
C LEU A 52 -7.17 -5.22 3.64
N GLU A 53 -7.92 -4.41 4.37
CA GLU A 53 -9.36 -4.23 4.26
C GLU A 53 -9.74 -2.74 4.43
N ASP A 54 -11.01 -2.39 4.33
CA ASP A 54 -11.51 -1.02 4.47
C ASP A 54 -10.84 -0.28 5.64
N GLY A 55 -10.22 0.86 5.38
CA GLY A 55 -9.54 1.68 6.39
C GLY A 55 -8.12 1.23 6.74
N SER A 56 -7.54 0.30 6.00
CA SER A 56 -6.12 -0.03 6.14
C SER A 56 -5.24 1.05 5.51
N VAL A 57 -4.19 1.46 6.24
CA VAL A 57 -3.09 2.28 5.72
C VAL A 57 -1.82 1.45 5.76
N LEU A 58 -1.14 1.35 4.64
CA LEU A 58 0.12 0.61 4.51
C LEU A 58 1.23 1.54 4.03
N PHE A 59 2.39 1.43 4.67
CA PHE A 59 3.61 2.18 4.33
C PHE A 59 4.61 1.27 3.65
N ILE A 60 4.99 1.61 2.43
CA ILE A 60 5.98 0.85 1.65
C ILE A 60 7.21 1.74 1.46
N PRO A 61 8.36 1.38 2.05
CA PRO A 61 9.58 2.17 1.88
C PRO A 61 10.06 2.16 0.44
N ALA A 62 10.77 3.23 0.06
CA ALA A 62 11.45 3.32 -1.23
C ALA A 62 12.34 2.08 -1.49
N PHE A 63 12.42 1.66 -2.74
CA PHE A 63 13.23 0.53 -3.23
C PHE A 63 12.83 -0.86 -2.70
N LYS A 64 11.78 -0.99 -1.88
CA LYS A 64 11.27 -2.29 -1.44
C LYS A 64 10.43 -2.93 -2.54
N GLU A 65 10.76 -4.17 -2.87
CA GLU A 65 9.99 -4.97 -3.82
C GLU A 65 8.63 -5.32 -3.21
N HIS A 66 7.56 -5.01 -3.93
CA HIS A 66 6.21 -5.26 -3.45
C HIS A 66 5.24 -5.61 -4.58
N THR A 67 4.15 -6.29 -4.22
CA THR A 67 3.07 -6.64 -5.14
C THR A 67 1.73 -6.65 -4.43
N PHE A 68 0.68 -6.28 -5.16
CA PHE A 68 -0.70 -6.29 -4.68
C PHE A 68 -1.45 -7.45 -5.31
N VAL A 69 -2.15 -8.22 -4.50
CA VAL A 69 -3.04 -9.29 -4.94
C VAL A 69 -4.46 -8.90 -4.56
N TYR A 70 -5.29 -8.64 -5.56
CA TYR A 70 -6.68 -8.25 -5.39
C TYR A 70 -7.57 -9.47 -5.56
N TYR A 71 -8.72 -9.49 -4.90
CA TYR A 71 -9.72 -10.54 -5.08
C TYR A 71 -10.72 -10.13 -6.17
N ASP A 72 -11.01 -11.02 -7.09
CA ASP A 72 -11.83 -10.76 -8.30
C ASP A 72 -13.29 -10.35 -8.02
N THR A 73 -13.76 -10.52 -6.79
CA THR A 73 -15.17 -10.34 -6.44
C THR A 73 -15.50 -8.98 -5.84
N VAL A 74 -14.53 -8.10 -5.62
CA VAL A 74 -14.74 -6.86 -4.86
C VAL A 74 -14.02 -5.68 -5.52
N ASP A 75 -14.79 -4.64 -5.86
CA ASP A 75 -14.20 -3.37 -6.28
C ASP A 75 -13.33 -2.78 -5.19
N VAL A 76 -12.13 -2.38 -5.56
CA VAL A 76 -11.17 -1.77 -4.65
C VAL A 76 -11.08 -0.27 -4.91
N LYS A 77 -11.45 0.53 -3.90
CA LYS A 77 -11.22 1.98 -3.90
C LYS A 77 -10.01 2.30 -3.04
N ARG A 78 -9.01 2.94 -3.64
CA ARG A 78 -7.75 3.27 -2.95
C ARG A 78 -7.25 4.66 -3.28
N ALA A 79 -6.52 5.23 -2.34
CA ALA A 79 -5.68 6.40 -2.56
C ALA A 79 -4.22 6.03 -2.26
N VAL A 80 -3.32 6.47 -3.11
CA VAL A 80 -1.88 6.20 -2.95
C VAL A 80 -1.12 7.50 -3.08
N LEU A 81 -0.23 7.73 -2.13
CA LEU A 81 0.66 8.88 -2.13
C LEU A 81 2.10 8.39 -2.30
N TYR A 82 2.81 8.95 -3.27
CA TYR A 82 4.22 8.70 -3.54
C TYR A 82 5.03 9.93 -3.18
N ILE A 83 6.07 9.77 -2.35
CA ILE A 83 6.96 10.83 -1.90
C ILE A 83 8.40 10.33 -1.81
N SER A 84 9.37 11.13 -2.26
CA SER A 84 10.77 10.77 -2.07
C SER A 84 11.19 10.91 -0.61
N THR A 85 12.20 10.15 -0.18
CA THR A 85 12.76 10.27 1.17
C THR A 85 13.31 11.67 1.43
N GLU A 86 13.97 12.29 0.44
CA GLU A 86 14.47 13.66 0.55
C GLU A 86 13.34 14.66 0.83
N GLN A 87 12.21 14.53 0.12
CA GLN A 87 11.06 15.39 0.31
C GLN A 87 10.37 15.18 1.66
N LEU A 88 10.30 13.92 2.10
CA LEU A 88 9.75 13.58 3.41
C LEU A 88 10.58 14.25 4.51
N ASN A 89 11.92 14.14 4.45
CA ASN A 89 12.84 14.77 5.38
C ASN A 89 12.80 16.31 5.31
N TRP A 90 12.49 16.87 4.13
CA TRP A 90 12.34 18.31 4.01
C TRP A 90 11.06 18.85 4.68
N TYR A 91 9.99 18.06 4.70
CA TYR A 91 8.74 18.43 5.36
C TYR A 91 8.80 18.30 6.88
N PHE A 92 9.61 17.35 7.36
CA PHE A 92 9.70 17.00 8.77
C PHE A 92 11.15 17.15 9.22
N ASP A 93 11.35 17.98 10.24
CA ASP A 93 12.65 18.17 10.86
C ASP A 93 13.06 16.95 11.70
N ASP A 94 14.26 16.98 12.27
CA ASP A 94 14.83 15.89 13.06
C ASP A 94 13.95 15.45 14.25
N ASN A 95 13.04 16.31 14.72
CA ASN A 95 12.12 15.98 15.80
C ASN A 95 11.02 14.99 15.39
N PHE A 96 10.79 14.79 14.10
CA PHE A 96 9.76 13.89 13.55
C PHE A 96 10.35 12.65 12.88
N ASN A 97 11.68 12.56 12.73
CA ASN A 97 12.31 11.43 12.02
C ASN A 97 11.98 10.09 12.67
N GLU A 98 12.00 10.01 13.99
CA GLU A 98 11.68 8.78 14.71
C GLU A 98 10.23 8.33 14.46
N GLU A 99 9.27 9.24 14.44
CA GLU A 99 7.88 8.94 14.16
C GLU A 99 7.66 8.50 12.72
N ILE A 100 8.33 9.15 11.78
CA ILE A 100 8.28 8.79 10.36
C ILE A 100 8.87 7.39 10.16
N ASP A 101 10.04 7.12 10.74
CA ASP A 101 10.69 5.81 10.68
C ASP A 101 9.79 4.72 11.29
N ASN A 102 9.16 5.00 12.42
CA ASN A 102 8.21 4.10 13.07
C ASN A 102 7.01 3.73 12.19
N LEU A 103 6.49 4.65 11.37
CA LEU A 103 5.45 4.35 10.40
C LEU A 103 5.92 3.32 9.37
N PHE A 104 7.15 3.45 8.88
CA PHE A 104 7.72 2.53 7.89
C PHE A 104 8.21 1.20 8.50
N ILE A 105 8.50 1.16 9.80
CA ILE A 105 8.82 -0.08 10.54
C ILE A 105 7.55 -0.88 10.79
N ASN A 106 6.52 -0.28 11.35
CA ASN A 106 5.25 -0.93 11.71
C ASN A 106 4.26 -1.04 10.54
N ARG A 107 4.54 -0.43 9.45
CA ARG A 107 3.97 -0.46 8.11
C ARG A 107 2.45 -0.50 7.96
N HIS A 108 1.68 -1.18 8.80
CA HIS A 108 0.24 -1.36 8.63
C HIS A 108 -0.54 -0.85 9.83
N ILE A 109 -1.48 0.05 9.57
CA ILE A 109 -2.40 0.62 10.56
C ILE A 109 -3.83 0.35 10.09
N LYS A 110 -4.68 -0.12 10.99
CA LYS A 110 -6.13 -0.17 10.79
C LYS A 110 -6.77 1.06 11.44
N LEU A 111 -7.41 1.89 10.64
CA LEU A 111 -8.06 3.10 11.13
C LEU A 111 -9.39 2.81 11.81
N SER A 112 -9.68 3.54 12.88
CA SER A 112 -11.02 3.64 13.43
C SER A 112 -11.98 4.29 12.42
N ARG A 113 -13.30 4.11 12.59
CA ARG A 113 -14.30 4.74 11.69
C ARG A 113 -14.14 6.26 11.63
N LYS A 114 -13.82 6.90 12.75
CA LYS A 114 -13.61 8.35 12.84
C LYS A 114 -12.33 8.75 12.08
N SER A 115 -11.23 8.03 12.30
CA SER A 115 -9.95 8.28 11.65
C SER A 115 -10.02 8.05 10.15
N PHE A 116 -10.77 7.03 9.72
CA PHE A 116 -11.07 6.77 8.31
C PHE A 116 -11.75 7.97 7.64
N SER A 117 -12.81 8.52 8.27
CA SER A 117 -13.54 9.66 7.71
C SER A 117 -12.65 10.90 7.57
N ASN A 118 -11.84 11.19 8.59
CA ASN A 118 -10.93 12.33 8.59
C ASN A 118 -9.85 12.18 7.50
N LEU A 119 -9.22 11.00 7.40
CA LEU A 119 -8.19 10.74 6.39
C LEU A 119 -8.76 10.80 4.98
N SER A 120 -9.96 10.22 4.75
CA SER A 120 -10.65 10.30 3.46
C SER A 120 -10.90 11.75 3.04
N SER A 121 -11.35 12.60 3.99
CA SER A 121 -11.58 14.03 3.72
C SER A 121 -10.29 14.74 3.31
N LEU A 122 -9.16 14.43 3.92
CA LEU A 122 -7.86 15.02 3.56
C LEU A 122 -7.43 14.61 2.14
N PHE A 123 -7.59 13.34 1.78
CA PHE A 123 -7.35 12.88 0.40
C PHE A 123 -8.27 13.58 -0.61
N GLU A 124 -9.55 13.77 -0.28
CA GLU A 124 -10.50 14.48 -1.14
C GLU A 124 -10.12 15.96 -1.33
N LYS A 125 -9.69 16.65 -0.27
CA LYS A 125 -9.19 18.03 -0.35
C LYS A 125 -7.98 18.13 -1.29
N ILE A 126 -6.99 17.25 -1.11
CA ILE A 126 -5.80 17.23 -1.99
C ILE A 126 -6.21 16.93 -3.45
N GLN A 127 -7.17 16.03 -3.64
CA GLN A 127 -7.68 15.70 -4.97
C GLN A 127 -8.43 16.88 -5.59
N PHE A 128 -9.19 17.64 -4.80
CA PHE A 128 -9.87 18.85 -5.25
C PHE A 128 -8.88 19.87 -5.80
N GLU A 129 -7.79 20.15 -5.10
CA GLU A 129 -6.73 21.08 -5.56
C GLU A 129 -6.06 20.61 -6.85
N LYS A 130 -6.01 19.30 -7.08
CA LYS A 130 -5.48 18.73 -8.32
C LYS A 130 -6.30 19.06 -9.56
N TYR A 131 -7.61 19.18 -9.40
CA TYR A 131 -8.54 19.43 -10.52
C TYR A 131 -8.88 20.92 -10.67
N ASN A 132 -8.76 21.71 -9.62
CA ASN A 132 -9.13 23.13 -9.57
C ASN A 132 -7.89 23.99 -9.34
N ILE A 133 -6.91 23.89 -10.26
CA ILE A 133 -5.59 24.50 -10.12
C ILE A 133 -5.68 26.03 -10.22
N ASP A 134 -5.24 26.70 -9.16
CA ASP A 134 -4.99 28.15 -9.11
C ASP A 134 -3.64 28.44 -8.40
N ASN A 135 -3.38 29.71 -8.09
CA ASN A 135 -2.14 30.13 -7.42
C ASN A 135 -2.06 29.71 -5.94
N LEU A 136 -3.16 29.26 -5.33
CA LEU A 136 -3.25 28.78 -3.95
C LEU A 136 -3.22 27.26 -3.84
N SER A 137 -3.47 26.53 -4.93
CA SER A 137 -3.56 25.07 -4.93
C SER A 137 -2.29 24.39 -4.46
N ALA A 138 -1.10 24.88 -4.86
CA ALA A 138 0.16 24.30 -4.42
C ALA A 138 0.41 24.45 -2.91
N PRO A 139 0.29 25.66 -2.29
CA PRO A 139 0.42 25.81 -0.85
C PRO A 139 -0.66 25.07 -0.06
N LEU A 140 -1.92 25.03 -0.54
CA LEU A 140 -2.99 24.28 0.11
C LEU A 140 -2.72 22.76 0.08
N THR A 141 -2.30 22.25 -1.05
CA THR A 141 -1.93 20.82 -1.18
C THR A 141 -0.82 20.44 -0.19
N LYS A 142 0.20 21.29 -0.01
CA LYS A 142 1.27 21.11 0.97
C LYS A 142 0.74 21.09 2.40
N ALA A 143 -0.13 22.04 2.74
CA ALA A 143 -0.74 22.11 4.07
C ALA A 143 -1.58 20.86 4.38
N TYR A 144 -2.42 20.40 3.45
CA TYR A 144 -3.21 19.18 3.60
C TYR A 144 -2.34 17.90 3.70
N PHE A 145 -1.25 17.86 2.93
CA PHE A 145 -0.29 16.77 3.03
C PHE A 145 0.34 16.73 4.42
N PHE A 146 0.81 17.85 4.93
CA PHE A 146 1.40 17.95 6.26
C PHE A 146 0.40 17.55 7.34
N GLU A 147 -0.84 18.08 7.29
CA GLU A 147 -1.93 17.70 8.18
C GLU A 147 -2.18 16.18 8.14
N MET A 148 -2.20 15.59 6.94
CA MET A 148 -2.43 14.17 6.73
C MET A 148 -1.35 13.31 7.42
N ILE A 149 -0.08 13.62 7.25
CA ILE A 149 1.01 12.86 7.87
C ILE A 149 0.96 12.99 9.40
N ILE A 150 0.79 14.20 9.92
CA ILE A 150 0.64 14.42 11.38
C ILE A 150 -0.57 13.65 11.91
N TYR A 151 -1.68 13.62 11.16
CA TYR A 151 -2.86 12.87 11.55
C TYR A 151 -2.59 11.36 11.61
N ILE A 152 -1.91 10.81 10.61
CA ILE A 152 -1.53 9.39 10.57
C ILE A 152 -0.59 9.05 11.73
N ILE A 153 0.41 9.89 12.04
CA ILE A 153 1.30 9.71 13.21
C ILE A 153 0.48 9.66 14.50
N ARG A 154 -0.51 10.52 14.66
CA ARG A 154 -1.41 10.49 15.82
C ARG A 154 -2.24 9.20 15.88
N CYS A 155 -2.79 8.74 14.77
CA CYS A 155 -3.48 7.46 14.71
C CYS A 155 -2.57 6.31 15.15
N HIS A 156 -1.32 6.30 14.69
CA HIS A 156 -0.33 5.31 15.08
C HIS A 156 0.00 5.35 16.58
N ARG A 157 0.14 6.55 17.17
CA ARG A 157 0.46 6.73 18.60
C ARG A 157 -0.69 6.41 19.55
N TYR A 158 -1.93 6.75 19.16
CA TYR A 158 -3.09 6.77 20.05
C TYR A 158 -4.12 5.66 19.77
N ASN A 159 -3.64 4.48 19.33
CA ASN A 159 -4.41 3.24 19.27
C ASN A 159 -5.41 3.09 18.10
N ASP A 160 -5.10 3.58 16.92
CA ASP A 160 -5.61 2.83 15.79
C ASP A 160 -4.82 1.51 15.74
N GLU A 161 -5.50 0.42 15.55
CA GLU A 161 -4.99 -0.93 15.73
C GLU A 161 -3.78 -1.18 14.81
N ILE A 162 -2.61 -1.48 15.40
CA ILE A 162 -1.44 -1.89 14.64
C ILE A 162 -1.59 -3.38 14.33
N ILE A 163 -1.79 -3.68 13.06
CA ILE A 163 -1.91 -5.05 12.60
C ILE A 163 -0.52 -5.60 12.29
N LYS A 164 -0.16 -6.64 13.02
CA LYS A 164 1.10 -7.34 12.80
C LYS A 164 1.12 -8.00 11.42
N LYS A 165 2.27 -7.93 10.76
CA LYS A 165 2.52 -8.65 9.52
C LYS A 165 2.33 -10.16 9.73
N THR A 166 1.80 -10.82 8.73
CA THR A 166 1.67 -12.27 8.73
C THR A 166 2.96 -12.88 8.20
N ASP A 167 3.56 -13.79 8.96
CA ASP A 167 4.71 -14.55 8.49
C ASP A 167 4.31 -15.39 7.26
N LEU A 168 5.11 -15.32 6.21
CA LEU A 168 4.88 -16.05 4.95
C LEU A 168 4.90 -17.58 5.13
N SER A 169 5.43 -18.09 6.25
CA SER A 169 5.32 -19.52 6.59
C SER A 169 3.88 -20.00 6.67
N ASN A 170 2.93 -19.07 6.91
CA ASN A 170 1.49 -19.35 7.06
C ASN A 170 0.68 -19.14 5.76
N ILE A 171 1.34 -18.90 4.61
CA ILE A 171 0.62 -18.78 3.32
C ILE A 171 -0.14 -20.08 3.07
N THR A 172 -1.46 -19.96 2.85
CA THR A 172 -2.30 -21.10 2.55
C THR A 172 -2.07 -21.57 1.10
N THR A 173 -2.23 -22.85 0.86
CA THR A 173 -2.17 -23.42 -0.49
C THR A 173 -3.24 -22.82 -1.40
N GLY A 174 -4.41 -22.46 -0.82
CA GLY A 174 -5.49 -21.79 -1.54
C GLY A 174 -5.08 -20.46 -2.15
N GLU A 175 -4.30 -19.64 -1.45
CA GLU A 175 -3.81 -18.35 -1.96
C GLU A 175 -2.83 -18.53 -3.12
N ILE A 176 -2.02 -19.58 -3.09
CA ILE A 176 -1.11 -19.91 -4.18
C ILE A 176 -1.90 -20.36 -5.42
N LEU A 177 -2.89 -21.24 -5.22
CA LEU A 177 -3.74 -21.73 -6.30
C LEU A 177 -4.59 -20.64 -6.92
N HIS A 178 -5.19 -19.77 -6.10
CA HIS A 178 -5.93 -18.61 -6.58
C HIS A 178 -5.06 -17.70 -7.46
N TYR A 179 -3.82 -17.44 -7.01
CA TYR A 179 -2.88 -16.65 -7.82
C TYR A 179 -2.54 -17.34 -9.15
N ILE A 180 -2.35 -18.67 -9.15
CA ILE A 180 -2.10 -19.45 -10.38
C ILE A 180 -3.30 -19.34 -11.32
N ASP A 181 -4.52 -19.50 -10.80
CA ASP A 181 -5.76 -19.41 -11.58
C ASP A 181 -5.96 -18.02 -12.20
N ASP A 182 -5.62 -16.96 -11.47
CA ASP A 182 -5.72 -15.60 -11.97
C ASP A 182 -4.67 -15.26 -13.03
N ASN A 183 -3.55 -15.98 -13.02
CA ASN A 183 -2.39 -15.65 -13.85
C ASN A 183 -1.98 -16.76 -14.82
N TYR A 184 -2.77 -17.81 -14.99
CA TYR A 184 -2.40 -18.98 -15.82
C TYR A 184 -2.10 -18.64 -17.29
N ARG A 185 -2.57 -17.46 -17.77
CA ARG A 185 -2.29 -16.98 -19.14
C ARG A 185 -0.92 -16.30 -19.28
N ASN A 186 -0.22 -16.06 -18.16
CA ASN A 186 1.11 -15.49 -18.12
C ASN A 186 2.16 -16.62 -18.01
N ASP A 187 3.41 -16.33 -18.36
CA ASP A 187 4.52 -17.28 -18.18
C ASP A 187 4.81 -17.48 -16.69
N LEU A 188 4.01 -18.33 -16.03
CA LEU A 188 4.23 -18.71 -14.65
C LEU A 188 5.35 -19.76 -14.59
N THR A 189 6.40 -19.44 -13.83
CA THR A 189 7.48 -20.38 -13.57
C THR A 189 7.53 -20.74 -12.09
N LEU A 190 7.95 -21.97 -11.77
CA LEU A 190 8.11 -22.41 -10.39
C LEU A 190 9.05 -21.49 -9.58
N PRO A 191 10.22 -21.10 -10.10
CA PRO A 191 11.08 -20.13 -9.43
C PRO A 191 10.41 -18.79 -9.19
N GLY A 192 9.67 -18.26 -10.18
CA GLY A 192 8.93 -17.00 -10.08
C GLY A 192 7.85 -17.05 -9.01
N LEU A 193 7.06 -18.14 -8.97
CA LEU A 193 6.07 -18.37 -7.93
C LEU A 193 6.70 -18.53 -6.55
N ALA A 194 7.77 -19.31 -6.45
CA ALA A 194 8.49 -19.52 -5.19
C ALA A 194 9.03 -18.19 -4.66
N LYS A 195 9.67 -17.39 -5.50
CA LYS A 195 10.14 -16.04 -5.16
C LYS A 195 8.99 -15.13 -4.73
N LYS A 196 7.87 -15.14 -5.47
CA LYS A 196 6.70 -14.31 -5.16
C LYS A 196 6.10 -14.61 -3.81
N PHE A 197 6.01 -15.88 -3.45
CA PHE A 197 5.42 -16.31 -2.19
C PHE A 197 6.44 -16.51 -1.06
N GLY A 198 7.71 -16.10 -1.24
CA GLY A 198 8.77 -16.23 -0.24
C GLY A 198 9.02 -17.67 0.19
N LEU A 199 8.79 -18.63 -0.70
CA LEU A 199 8.98 -20.06 -0.46
C LEU A 199 10.18 -20.57 -1.26
N SER A 200 10.78 -21.68 -0.78
CA SER A 200 11.66 -22.46 -1.64
C SER A 200 10.84 -23.19 -2.72
N GLU A 201 11.41 -23.46 -3.88
CA GLU A 201 10.73 -24.22 -4.94
C GLU A 201 10.21 -25.57 -4.45
N SER A 202 11.00 -26.26 -3.62
CA SER A 202 10.60 -27.51 -2.99
C SER A 202 9.45 -27.34 -1.99
N GLY A 203 9.45 -26.21 -1.23
CA GLY A 203 8.39 -25.88 -0.30
C GLY A 203 7.08 -25.56 -1.02
N LEU A 204 7.14 -24.79 -2.09
CA LEU A 204 6.00 -24.49 -2.96
C LEU A 204 5.42 -25.79 -3.57
N SER A 205 6.27 -26.63 -4.16
CA SER A 205 5.85 -27.90 -4.75
C SER A 205 5.19 -28.83 -3.74
N LYS A 206 5.73 -28.93 -2.52
CA LYS A 206 5.12 -29.73 -1.44
C LYS A 206 3.74 -29.18 -1.04
N LYS A 207 3.59 -27.86 -0.92
CA LYS A 207 2.30 -27.23 -0.56
C LYS A 207 1.23 -27.51 -1.63
N ILE A 208 1.56 -27.37 -2.91
CA ILE A 208 0.61 -27.64 -4.01
C ILE A 208 0.25 -29.13 -4.06
N LYS A 209 1.25 -30.04 -3.99
CA LYS A 209 1.02 -31.48 -4.03
C LYS A 209 0.20 -32.02 -2.84
N ALA A 210 0.26 -31.37 -1.70
CA ALA A 210 -0.53 -31.76 -0.54
C ALA A 210 -2.02 -31.41 -0.67
N PHE A 211 -2.38 -30.58 -1.64
CA PHE A 211 -3.74 -30.12 -1.88
C PHE A 211 -4.40 -30.81 -3.09
N THR A 212 -3.62 -31.36 -4.00
CA THR A 212 -4.08 -32.11 -5.18
C THR A 212 -4.01 -33.60 -4.92
#